data_3af4fef9a360162da22e119e7d4519ce
#
_entry.id   3af4fef9a360162da22e119e7d4519ce
#
_cell.length_a   1.000
_cell.length_b   1.000
_cell.length_c   1.000
_cell.angle_alpha   90.00
_cell.angle_beta   90.00
_cell.angle_gamma   90.00
#
_symmetry.space_group_name_H-M   'P 1'
#
loop_
_entity.id
_entity.type
_entity.pdbx_description
1 polymer ?
#
loop_
_entity_poly.entity_id
_entity_poly.type
_entity_poly.pdbx_seq_one_letter_code
_entity_poly.pdbx_strand_id
1 'polypeptide(L)'
;MILDFNFKLIHQIFDLNCLPESAEVIFLGWPDLVVSEQLMIELYGDLAEQFRVENNPVPWARKDGELFDVHTVFQHHNCNLTIIDVIKHRGVEEFLDLNEPLLEHFYKRFDLVVDTGTLEHCFNVGTAFKNMCDMVKVGGVVVTSAPYSRPYHGYYNFVQETYTDGFGTNGFEILDLICTKSKKMRVVLAEEFFTKIMPGQGILNCIAKKVEDKKFTWPIQRKYSK
;
A
#
# COMPACT_ATOMS: atom_id res chain seq x y z
N MET A 1 3.01 1.44 8.66
CA MET A 1 2.16 0.70 9.64
C MET A 1 0.88 0.25 8.94
N ILE A 2 0.53 -1.02 9.06
CA ILE A 2 -0.69 -1.63 8.48
C ILE A 2 -1.71 -1.79 9.60
N LEU A 3 -2.87 -1.18 9.44
CA LEU A 3 -4.01 -1.29 10.36
C LEU A 3 -5.10 -2.18 9.74
N ASP A 4 -6.12 -2.54 10.50
CA ASP A 4 -7.21 -3.45 10.12
C ASP A 4 -7.74 -3.21 8.70
N PHE A 5 -8.02 -1.96 8.35
CA PHE A 5 -8.57 -1.65 7.03
C PHE A 5 -7.57 -1.93 5.90
N ASN A 6 -6.31 -1.48 6.05
CA ASN A 6 -5.28 -1.71 5.06
C ASN A 6 -5.01 -3.22 4.89
N PHE A 7 -5.03 -3.96 6.01
CA PHE A 7 -4.83 -5.40 5.98
C PHE A 7 -5.97 -6.13 5.28
N LYS A 8 -7.22 -5.72 5.50
CA LYS A 8 -8.38 -6.24 4.75
C LYS A 8 -8.24 -6.03 3.24
N LEU A 9 -7.77 -4.85 2.81
CA LEU A 9 -7.54 -4.58 1.38
C LEU A 9 -6.45 -5.50 0.81
N ILE A 10 -5.37 -5.72 1.55
CA ILE A 10 -4.31 -6.65 1.13
C ILE A 10 -4.84 -8.07 1.09
N HIS A 11 -5.59 -8.49 2.12
CA HIS A 11 -6.17 -9.84 2.20
C HIS A 11 -7.11 -10.15 1.05
N GLN A 12 -7.91 -9.17 0.59
CA GLN A 12 -8.77 -9.33 -0.58
C GLN A 12 -8.01 -9.77 -1.84
N ILE A 13 -6.73 -9.37 -1.98
CA ILE A 13 -5.90 -9.78 -3.13
C ILE A 13 -5.61 -11.28 -3.07
N PHE A 14 -5.44 -11.85 -1.87
CA PHE A 14 -5.30 -13.29 -1.69
C PHE A 14 -6.61 -14.03 -1.97
N ASP A 15 -7.74 -13.56 -1.43
CA ASP A 15 -9.06 -14.19 -1.59
C ASP A 15 -9.52 -14.24 -3.05
N LEU A 16 -9.20 -13.20 -3.83
CA LEU A 16 -9.56 -13.11 -5.25
C LEU A 16 -8.64 -13.94 -6.15
N ASN A 17 -7.67 -14.68 -5.60
CA ASN A 17 -6.64 -15.41 -6.36
C ASN A 17 -5.98 -14.54 -7.44
N CYS A 18 -5.74 -13.26 -7.12
CA CYS A 18 -5.13 -12.31 -8.03
C CYS A 18 -3.61 -12.50 -8.19
N LEU A 19 -3.00 -13.30 -7.31
CA LEU A 19 -1.56 -13.55 -7.29
C LEU A 19 -1.25 -14.96 -7.80
N PRO A 20 -0.12 -15.16 -8.50
CA PRO A 20 0.36 -16.49 -8.87
C PRO A 20 0.88 -17.25 -7.62
N GLU A 21 1.08 -18.57 -7.78
CA GLU A 21 1.86 -19.33 -6.80
C GLU A 21 3.26 -18.73 -6.66
N SER A 22 3.77 -18.66 -5.44
CA SER A 22 5.08 -18.07 -5.12
C SER A 22 5.22 -16.61 -5.60
N ALA A 23 4.17 -15.81 -5.37
CA ALA A 23 4.13 -14.40 -5.78
C ALA A 23 5.29 -13.59 -5.18
N GLU A 24 5.92 -12.75 -5.99
CA GLU A 24 6.90 -11.76 -5.55
C GLU A 24 6.16 -10.53 -5.03
N VAL A 25 6.34 -10.21 -3.76
CA VAL A 25 5.68 -9.09 -3.08
C VAL A 25 6.71 -8.12 -2.55
N ILE A 26 6.47 -6.82 -2.74
CA ILE A 26 7.32 -5.78 -2.16
C ILE A 26 6.52 -4.80 -1.32
N PHE A 27 7.04 -4.48 -0.14
CA PHE A 27 6.59 -3.36 0.69
C PHE A 27 7.50 -2.16 0.56
N LEU A 28 6.89 -1.00 0.34
CA LEU A 28 7.57 0.29 0.36
C LEU A 28 7.56 0.81 1.80
N GLY A 29 8.70 0.72 2.48
CA GLY A 29 8.83 0.94 3.92
C GLY A 29 8.45 -0.29 4.76
N TRP A 30 8.93 -0.35 6.00
CA TRP A 30 8.67 -1.48 6.90
C TRP A 30 7.18 -1.57 7.28
N PRO A 31 6.54 -2.73 7.03
CA PRO A 31 5.11 -2.91 7.27
C PRO A 31 4.84 -3.44 8.69
N ASP A 32 4.89 -2.60 9.73
CA ASP A 32 4.40 -3.02 11.05
C ASP A 32 2.92 -3.42 10.94
N LEU A 33 2.64 -4.72 11.09
CA LEU A 33 1.29 -5.27 11.00
C LEU A 33 0.61 -5.17 12.36
N VAL A 34 -0.01 -4.01 12.62
CA VAL A 34 -0.71 -3.67 13.86
C VAL A 34 -2.21 -3.75 13.63
N VAL A 35 -2.75 -4.93 13.82
CA VAL A 35 -4.17 -5.22 13.56
C VAL A 35 -4.84 -5.78 14.81
N SER A 36 -6.17 -5.72 14.86
CA SER A 36 -6.92 -6.30 15.96
C SER A 36 -6.82 -7.83 15.94
N GLU A 37 -6.72 -8.41 17.14
CA GLU A 37 -6.76 -9.86 17.30
C GLU A 37 -8.03 -10.45 16.69
N GLN A 38 -9.16 -9.76 16.86
CA GLN A 38 -10.43 -10.18 16.31
C GLN A 38 -10.37 -10.31 14.78
N LEU A 39 -9.71 -9.38 14.08
CA LEU A 39 -9.54 -9.47 12.64
C LEU A 39 -8.67 -10.67 12.25
N MET A 40 -7.57 -10.91 12.97
CA MET A 40 -6.70 -12.05 12.67
C MET A 40 -7.43 -13.39 12.87
N ILE A 41 -8.24 -13.51 13.92
CA ILE A 41 -9.08 -14.70 14.14
C ILE A 41 -10.15 -14.83 13.05
N GLU A 42 -10.77 -13.72 12.63
CA GLU A 42 -11.76 -13.72 11.53
C GLU A 42 -11.17 -14.28 10.24
N LEU A 43 -9.91 -13.89 9.91
CA LEU A 43 -9.25 -14.24 8.65
C LEU A 43 -8.55 -15.61 8.69
N TYR A 44 -7.99 -15.99 9.83
CA TYR A 44 -7.08 -17.16 9.93
C TYR A 44 -7.48 -18.20 10.98
N GLY A 45 -8.53 -17.94 11.78
CA GLY A 45 -8.93 -18.84 12.86
C GLY A 45 -7.81 -19.09 13.87
N ASP A 46 -7.60 -20.34 14.23
CA ASP A 46 -6.57 -20.76 15.20
C ASP A 46 -5.13 -20.50 14.73
N LEU A 47 -4.91 -20.29 13.42
CA LEU A 47 -3.59 -19.96 12.89
C LEU A 47 -3.15 -18.55 13.27
N ALA A 48 -4.06 -17.67 13.64
CA ALA A 48 -3.77 -16.29 14.01
C ALA A 48 -2.69 -16.19 15.09
N GLU A 49 -2.70 -17.11 16.05
CA GLU A 49 -1.73 -17.12 17.15
C GLU A 49 -0.29 -17.40 16.67
N GLN A 50 -0.12 -18.17 15.59
CA GLN A 50 1.20 -18.47 15.02
C GLN A 50 1.86 -17.25 14.38
N PHE A 51 1.08 -16.22 14.03
CA PHE A 51 1.57 -14.98 13.42
C PHE A 51 1.90 -13.90 14.46
N ARG A 52 1.59 -14.10 15.74
CA ARG A 52 1.80 -13.13 16.81
C ARG A 52 3.28 -12.91 17.10
N VAL A 53 3.68 -11.67 17.28
CA VAL A 53 5.04 -11.31 17.73
C VAL A 53 5.07 -11.25 19.25
N GLU A 54 5.76 -12.20 19.89
CA GLU A 54 5.83 -12.30 21.36
C GLU A 54 6.51 -11.11 22.02
N ASN A 55 7.60 -10.62 21.44
CA ASN A 55 8.38 -9.49 21.97
C ASN A 55 8.27 -8.29 21.02
N ASN A 56 7.19 -7.54 21.15
CA ASN A 56 6.96 -6.37 20.31
C ASN A 56 8.06 -5.31 20.48
N PRO A 57 8.94 -5.10 19.49
CA PRO A 57 10.00 -4.10 19.54
C PRO A 57 9.51 -2.67 19.28
N VAL A 58 8.21 -2.51 18.98
CA VAL A 58 7.60 -1.24 18.54
C VAL A 58 6.75 -0.64 19.66
N PRO A 59 7.28 0.31 20.45
CA PRO A 59 6.60 0.81 21.65
C PRO A 59 5.24 1.46 21.41
N TRP A 60 5.02 2.03 20.22
CA TRP A 60 3.78 2.71 19.84
C TRP A 60 2.67 1.75 19.38
N ALA A 61 3.01 0.55 18.93
CA ALA A 61 2.03 -0.44 18.43
C ALA A 61 1.09 -0.96 19.52
N ARG A 62 1.53 -0.99 20.78
CA ARG A 62 0.75 -1.51 21.93
C ARG A 62 -0.54 -0.76 22.25
N LYS A 63 -0.72 0.46 21.72
CA LYS A 63 -1.91 1.27 22.03
C LYS A 63 -3.07 1.02 21.08
N ASP A 64 -2.77 0.54 19.85
CA ASP A 64 -3.73 0.52 18.75
C ASP A 64 -4.04 -0.91 18.23
N GLY A 65 -3.34 -1.93 18.72
CA GLY A 65 -3.54 -3.33 18.29
C GLY A 65 -2.40 -4.26 18.70
N GLU A 66 -2.53 -5.52 18.36
CA GLU A 66 -1.47 -6.51 18.52
C GLU A 66 -0.52 -6.45 17.31
N LEU A 67 0.75 -6.80 17.52
CA LEU A 67 1.73 -6.88 16.45
C LEU A 67 1.81 -8.31 15.93
N PHE A 68 1.66 -8.47 14.62
CA PHE A 68 1.83 -9.73 13.92
C PHE A 68 3.02 -9.68 12.98
N ASP A 69 3.63 -10.83 12.73
CA ASP A 69 4.77 -10.95 11.84
C ASP A 69 4.32 -11.02 10.38
N VAL A 70 4.62 -9.98 9.64
CA VAL A 70 4.30 -9.87 8.23
C VAL A 70 4.95 -10.97 7.39
N HIS A 71 6.18 -11.39 7.71
CA HIS A 71 6.86 -12.47 6.98
C HIS A 71 6.11 -13.79 7.10
N THR A 72 5.73 -14.17 8.32
CA THR A 72 5.00 -15.42 8.58
C THR A 72 3.62 -15.40 7.91
N VAL A 73 2.93 -14.24 7.95
CA VAL A 73 1.62 -14.09 7.28
C VAL A 73 1.77 -14.26 5.76
N PHE A 74 2.72 -13.59 5.12
CA PHE A 74 2.89 -13.68 3.66
C PHE A 74 3.45 -15.03 3.22
N GLN A 75 4.30 -15.65 4.03
CA GLN A 75 4.77 -17.01 3.81
C GLN A 75 3.62 -18.04 3.86
N HIS A 76 2.63 -17.85 4.75
CA HIS A 76 1.42 -18.66 4.78
C HIS A 76 0.64 -18.61 3.45
N HIS A 77 0.66 -17.45 2.78
CA HIS A 77 0.09 -17.27 1.43
C HIS A 77 1.07 -17.64 0.30
N ASN A 78 2.16 -18.34 0.61
CA ASN A 78 3.18 -18.76 -0.38
C ASN A 78 3.76 -17.58 -1.17
N CYS A 79 4.00 -16.44 -0.50
CA CYS A 79 4.58 -15.24 -1.10
C CYS A 79 6.04 -15.05 -0.70
N ASN A 80 6.87 -14.63 -1.66
CA ASN A 80 8.24 -14.18 -1.44
C ASN A 80 8.25 -12.68 -1.14
N LEU A 81 8.65 -12.31 0.08
CA LEU A 81 8.54 -10.95 0.56
C LEU A 81 9.86 -10.21 0.46
N THR A 82 9.85 -9.06 -0.22
CA THR A 82 10.90 -8.05 -0.22
C THR A 82 10.41 -6.82 0.54
N ILE A 83 11.24 -6.26 1.42
CA ILE A 83 10.95 -5.01 2.12
C ILE A 83 12.05 -4.03 1.80
N ILE A 84 11.70 -2.83 1.34
CA ILE A 84 12.66 -1.74 1.10
C ILE A 84 12.44 -0.62 2.11
N ASP A 85 13.52 0.02 2.53
CA ASP A 85 13.46 1.22 3.37
C ASP A 85 14.73 2.06 3.14
N VAL A 86 14.66 3.36 3.46
CA VAL A 86 15.85 4.25 3.51
C VAL A 86 16.65 4.04 4.82
N ILE A 87 16.10 3.31 5.76
CA ILE A 87 16.71 3.00 7.05
C ILE A 87 16.64 1.48 7.30
N LYS A 88 17.80 0.90 7.61
CA LYS A 88 17.88 -0.53 7.97
C LYS A 88 17.69 -0.73 9.48
N HIS A 89 16.46 -0.59 9.95
CA HIS A 89 16.16 -0.74 11.38
C HIS A 89 16.23 -2.17 11.88
N ARG A 90 15.84 -3.13 11.04
CA ARG A 90 15.72 -4.55 11.42
C ARG A 90 16.74 -5.44 10.72
N GLY A 91 17.52 -4.86 9.77
CA GLY A 91 18.65 -5.51 9.13
C GLY A 91 18.30 -6.46 8.00
N VAL A 92 17.01 -6.61 7.69
CA VAL A 92 16.51 -7.45 6.58
C VAL A 92 16.00 -6.62 5.40
N GLU A 93 15.86 -5.30 5.59
CA GLU A 93 15.43 -4.38 4.56
C GLU A 93 16.52 -4.21 3.49
N GLU A 94 16.11 -4.19 2.23
CA GLU A 94 16.94 -3.69 1.14
C GLU A 94 16.92 -2.16 1.17
N PHE A 95 18.08 -1.54 1.08
CA PHE A 95 18.16 -0.07 1.01
C PHE A 95 17.69 0.41 -0.37
N LEU A 96 16.67 1.26 -0.40
CA LEU A 96 16.24 1.97 -1.60
C LEU A 96 15.65 3.34 -1.23
N ASP A 97 16.22 4.40 -1.78
CA ASP A 97 15.62 5.74 -1.73
C ASP A 97 14.68 5.92 -2.92
N LEU A 98 13.39 5.99 -2.65
CA LEU A 98 12.36 6.18 -3.69
C LEU A 98 12.40 7.56 -4.35
N ASN A 99 13.13 8.55 -3.78
CA ASN A 99 13.37 9.84 -4.43
C ASN A 99 14.29 9.73 -5.65
N GLU A 100 15.08 8.66 -5.74
CA GLU A 100 16.06 8.41 -6.78
C GLU A 100 15.50 7.45 -7.86
N PRO A 101 16.12 7.40 -9.06
CA PRO A 101 15.73 6.46 -10.08
C PRO A 101 15.78 5.00 -9.60
N LEU A 102 14.81 4.21 -10.00
CA LEU A 102 14.71 2.80 -9.63
C LEU A 102 15.93 2.00 -10.13
N LEU A 103 16.44 1.12 -9.27
CA LEU A 103 17.50 0.19 -9.65
C LEU A 103 16.95 -0.90 -10.58
N GLU A 104 17.77 -1.35 -11.53
CA GLU A 104 17.36 -2.24 -12.61
C GLU A 104 16.68 -3.54 -12.14
N HIS A 105 17.19 -4.14 -11.07
CA HIS A 105 16.69 -5.41 -10.56
C HIS A 105 15.31 -5.34 -9.89
N PHE A 106 14.75 -4.15 -9.69
CA PHE A 106 13.38 -3.96 -9.20
C PHE A 106 12.35 -3.78 -10.32
N TYR A 107 12.78 -3.48 -11.55
CA TYR A 107 11.84 -3.24 -12.66
C TYR A 107 11.02 -4.47 -12.99
N LYS A 108 9.67 -4.32 -13.06
CA LYS A 108 8.71 -5.34 -13.50
C LYS A 108 8.92 -6.70 -12.83
N ARG A 109 9.28 -6.66 -11.55
CA ARG A 109 9.63 -7.86 -10.79
C ARG A 109 8.49 -8.38 -9.94
N PHE A 110 7.62 -7.50 -9.45
CA PHE A 110 6.68 -7.84 -8.39
C PHE A 110 5.27 -8.07 -8.90
N ASP A 111 4.61 -9.08 -8.33
CA ASP A 111 3.21 -9.39 -8.55
C ASP A 111 2.30 -8.52 -7.67
N LEU A 112 2.81 -8.11 -6.50
CA LEU A 112 2.14 -7.17 -5.59
C LEU A 112 3.13 -6.13 -5.07
N VAL A 113 2.78 -4.86 -5.21
CA VAL A 113 3.49 -3.72 -4.59
C VAL A 113 2.56 -3.08 -3.56
N VAL A 114 3.04 -2.96 -2.33
CA VAL A 114 2.26 -2.42 -1.21
C VAL A 114 2.92 -1.16 -0.68
N ASP A 115 2.18 -0.06 -0.72
CA ASP A 115 2.51 1.22 -0.10
C ASP A 115 1.45 1.58 0.94
N THR A 116 1.80 1.52 2.20
CA THR A 116 0.88 1.86 3.30
C THR A 116 1.34 3.10 4.07
N GLY A 117 1.65 4.15 3.31
CA GLY A 117 2.04 5.43 3.88
C GLY A 117 3.55 5.69 3.82
N THR A 118 4.16 5.49 2.66
CA THR A 118 5.57 5.80 2.40
C THR A 118 5.70 6.94 1.38
N LEU A 119 4.91 6.92 0.31
CA LEU A 119 5.03 7.89 -0.77
C LEU A 119 4.88 9.35 -0.31
N GLU A 120 4.00 9.62 0.66
CA GLU A 120 3.80 10.97 1.20
C GLU A 120 5.02 11.54 1.93
N HIS A 121 5.95 10.67 2.33
CA HIS A 121 7.22 11.03 2.97
C HIS A 121 8.37 11.21 1.98
N CYS A 122 8.18 10.88 0.70
CA CYS A 122 9.16 11.11 -0.35
C CYS A 122 9.04 12.55 -0.87
N PHE A 123 10.11 13.35 -0.79
CA PHE A 123 10.06 14.73 -1.28
C PHE A 123 9.86 14.78 -2.81
N ASN A 124 10.47 13.84 -3.55
CA ASN A 124 10.25 13.64 -4.99
C ASN A 124 9.13 12.62 -5.22
N VAL A 125 7.93 12.95 -4.76
CA VAL A 125 6.78 12.05 -4.80
C VAL A 125 6.44 11.54 -6.20
N GLY A 126 6.69 12.33 -7.24
CA GLY A 126 6.50 11.90 -8.64
C GLY A 126 7.42 10.73 -9.00
N THR A 127 8.71 10.83 -8.67
CA THR A 127 9.66 9.73 -8.90
C THR A 127 9.30 8.51 -8.06
N ALA A 128 8.90 8.68 -6.80
CA ALA A 128 8.45 7.57 -5.95
C ALA A 128 7.23 6.86 -6.54
N PHE A 129 6.23 7.62 -7.02
CA PHE A 129 5.06 7.06 -7.72
C PHE A 129 5.45 6.32 -9.01
N LYS A 130 6.35 6.91 -9.81
CA LYS A 130 6.89 6.27 -11.01
C LYS A 130 7.58 4.95 -10.65
N ASN A 131 8.45 4.94 -9.65
CA ASN A 131 9.16 3.76 -9.20
C ASN A 131 8.18 2.65 -8.79
N MET A 132 7.14 2.99 -8.02
CA MET A 132 6.06 2.06 -7.65
C MET A 132 5.40 1.44 -8.90
N CYS A 133 5.07 2.24 -9.91
CA CYS A 133 4.48 1.75 -11.17
C CYS A 133 5.43 0.85 -11.97
N ASP A 134 6.73 1.17 -11.95
CA ASP A 134 7.75 0.43 -12.71
C ASP A 134 8.11 -0.92 -12.07
N MET A 135 7.93 -1.06 -10.75
CA MET A 135 8.16 -2.31 -10.03
C MET A 135 7.18 -3.42 -10.40
N VAL A 136 5.97 -3.06 -10.80
CA VAL A 136 4.85 -3.99 -11.01
C VAL A 136 4.94 -4.68 -12.37
N LYS A 137 4.80 -6.02 -12.40
CA LYS A 137 4.57 -6.81 -13.62
C LYS A 137 3.24 -6.45 -14.27
N VAL A 138 3.10 -6.69 -15.56
CA VAL A 138 1.77 -6.74 -16.21
C VAL A 138 0.97 -7.88 -15.58
N GLY A 139 -0.27 -7.62 -15.23
CA GLY A 139 -1.12 -8.51 -14.44
C GLY A 139 -0.98 -8.34 -12.92
N GLY A 140 0.11 -7.73 -12.45
CA GLY A 140 0.34 -7.46 -11.03
C GLY A 140 -0.50 -6.31 -10.49
N VAL A 141 -0.51 -6.17 -9.17
CA VAL A 141 -1.38 -5.26 -8.43
C VAL A 141 -0.56 -4.29 -7.56
N VAL A 142 -1.04 -3.07 -7.44
CA VAL A 142 -0.61 -2.09 -6.43
C VAL A 142 -1.72 -1.91 -5.41
N VAL A 143 -1.35 -1.98 -4.13
CA VAL A 143 -2.19 -1.52 -3.01
C VAL A 143 -1.49 -0.33 -2.39
N THR A 144 -2.09 0.85 -2.45
CA THR A 144 -1.51 2.06 -1.87
C THR A 144 -2.48 2.80 -0.97
N SER A 145 -1.96 3.37 0.10
CA SER A 145 -2.70 4.15 1.09
C SER A 145 -1.91 5.38 1.45
N ALA A 146 -2.50 6.56 1.28
CA ALA A 146 -1.86 7.83 1.59
C ALA A 146 -2.83 8.81 2.25
N PRO A 147 -2.35 9.83 3.00
CA PRO A 147 -3.20 10.82 3.61
C PRO A 147 -3.91 11.65 2.54
N TYR A 148 -5.24 11.76 2.66
CA TYR A 148 -6.04 12.71 1.88
C TYR A 148 -6.11 14.07 2.56
N SER A 149 -6.32 14.08 3.88
CA SER A 149 -6.40 15.30 4.69
C SER A 149 -5.83 15.02 6.07
N ARG A 150 -4.50 15.06 6.17
CA ARG A 150 -3.79 14.79 7.43
C ARG A 150 -2.61 15.76 7.57
N PRO A 151 -2.87 16.99 8.09
CA PRO A 151 -1.82 18.00 8.30
C PRO A 151 -0.69 17.45 9.17
N TYR A 152 0.53 17.86 8.89
CA TYR A 152 1.75 17.51 9.64
C TYR A 152 2.11 16.00 9.67
N HIS A 153 1.58 15.22 8.73
CA HIS A 153 1.91 13.78 8.66
C HIS A 153 3.09 13.50 7.75
N GLY A 154 3.08 14.06 6.55
CA GLY A 154 4.13 13.92 5.53
C GLY A 154 4.27 15.20 4.73
N TYR A 155 5.06 15.15 3.67
CA TYR A 155 5.18 16.29 2.74
C TYR A 155 3.91 16.52 1.94
N TYR A 156 3.17 15.44 1.64
CA TYR A 156 2.04 15.49 0.71
C TYR A 156 0.77 14.87 1.29
N ASN A 157 -0.37 15.41 0.85
CA ASN A 157 -1.66 14.76 0.91
C ASN A 157 -2.07 14.41 -0.53
N PHE A 158 -2.66 13.22 -0.72
CA PHE A 158 -3.03 12.72 -2.03
C PHE A 158 -4.50 12.99 -2.30
N VAL A 159 -4.81 13.31 -3.54
CA VAL A 159 -6.18 13.45 -4.02
C VAL A 159 -6.51 12.34 -5.01
N GLN A 160 -7.78 12.16 -5.33
CA GLN A 160 -8.21 11.09 -6.24
C GLN A 160 -7.49 11.15 -7.57
N GLU A 161 -7.33 12.35 -8.13
CA GLU A 161 -6.68 12.55 -9.42
C GLU A 161 -5.22 12.07 -9.44
N THR A 162 -4.55 12.07 -8.30
CA THR A 162 -3.20 11.49 -8.20
C THR A 162 -3.20 10.03 -8.66
N TYR A 163 -4.22 9.27 -8.25
CA TYR A 163 -4.35 7.86 -8.62
C TYR A 163 -5.04 7.69 -9.97
N THR A 164 -6.19 8.36 -10.22
CA THR A 164 -6.93 8.16 -11.46
C THR A 164 -6.16 8.59 -12.70
N ASP A 165 -5.46 9.73 -12.63
CA ASP A 165 -4.67 10.22 -13.74
C ASP A 165 -3.30 9.52 -13.78
N GLY A 166 -2.66 9.31 -12.61
CA GLY A 166 -1.38 8.66 -12.49
C GLY A 166 -1.39 7.21 -13.00
N PHE A 167 -2.28 6.39 -12.48
CA PHE A 167 -2.41 5.00 -12.88
C PHE A 167 -3.02 4.85 -14.28
N GLY A 168 -4.13 5.58 -14.57
CA GLY A 168 -4.81 5.48 -15.85
C GLY A 168 -3.93 5.84 -17.04
N THR A 169 -3.05 6.85 -16.90
CA THR A 169 -2.09 7.21 -17.94
C THR A 169 -1.04 6.13 -18.16
N ASN A 170 -0.70 5.37 -17.12
CA ASN A 170 0.43 4.44 -17.11
C ASN A 170 0.03 2.96 -17.22
N GLY A 171 -1.14 2.67 -17.80
CA GLY A 171 -1.55 1.32 -18.14
C GLY A 171 -2.07 0.49 -16.97
N PHE A 172 -2.65 1.17 -15.96
CA PHE A 172 -3.34 0.52 -14.86
C PHE A 172 -4.85 0.74 -14.93
N GLU A 173 -5.58 -0.26 -14.50
CA GLU A 173 -7.00 -0.20 -14.19
C GLU A 173 -7.16 -0.06 -12.67
N ILE A 174 -7.97 0.91 -12.22
CA ILE A 174 -8.30 1.06 -10.81
C ILE A 174 -9.41 0.09 -10.48
N LEU A 175 -9.11 -0.86 -9.58
CA LEU A 175 -10.07 -1.85 -9.11
C LEU A 175 -10.89 -1.30 -7.94
N ASP A 176 -10.26 -0.49 -7.08
CA ASP A 176 -10.92 0.14 -5.94
C ASP A 176 -10.25 1.46 -5.56
N LEU A 177 -11.05 2.44 -5.13
CA LEU A 177 -10.58 3.73 -4.66
C LEU A 177 -11.50 4.22 -3.54
N ILE A 178 -11.00 4.11 -2.29
CA ILE A 178 -11.81 4.32 -1.10
C ILE A 178 -11.15 5.36 -0.20
N CYS A 179 -11.93 6.30 0.31
CA CYS A 179 -11.50 7.18 1.38
C CYS A 179 -12.04 6.73 2.73
N THR A 180 -11.15 6.56 3.71
CA THR A 180 -11.49 6.16 5.07
C THR A 180 -11.18 7.26 6.07
N LYS A 181 -11.96 7.35 7.16
CA LYS A 181 -11.66 8.22 8.31
C LYS A 181 -10.89 7.48 9.39
N SER A 182 -9.84 8.08 9.91
CA SER A 182 -8.87 7.44 10.82
C SER A 182 -9.40 7.02 12.21
N LYS A 183 -10.63 7.32 12.61
CA LYS A 183 -11.14 6.93 13.95
C LYS A 183 -12.55 6.35 14.00
N LYS A 184 -13.28 6.38 12.90
CA LYS A 184 -14.54 5.63 12.73
C LYS A 184 -14.60 5.30 11.26
N MET A 185 -14.23 4.07 10.91
CA MET A 185 -14.29 3.60 9.54
C MET A 185 -15.70 3.82 8.98
N ARG A 186 -15.85 4.84 8.19
CA ARG A 186 -16.97 5.00 7.29
C ARG A 186 -16.37 4.89 5.89
N VAL A 187 -16.51 3.74 5.27
CA VAL A 187 -16.19 3.54 3.87
C VAL A 187 -17.13 4.46 3.09
N VAL A 188 -16.56 5.41 2.36
CA VAL A 188 -17.32 6.27 1.45
C VAL A 188 -16.78 5.96 0.07
N LEU A 189 -17.61 5.44 -0.81
CA LEU A 189 -17.25 5.25 -2.21
C LEU A 189 -16.72 6.57 -2.80
N ALA A 190 -15.72 6.49 -3.65
CA ALA A 190 -15.02 7.66 -4.16
C ALA A 190 -15.96 8.73 -4.77
N GLU A 191 -17.05 8.34 -5.43
CA GLU A 191 -18.04 9.24 -5.99
C GLU A 191 -18.81 10.05 -4.95
N GLU A 192 -19.14 9.47 -3.80
CA GLU A 192 -19.83 10.18 -2.71
C GLU A 192 -18.92 11.15 -1.96
N PHE A 193 -17.62 10.93 -2.03
CA PHE A 193 -16.61 11.72 -1.31
C PHE A 193 -16.55 13.17 -1.82
N PHE A 194 -16.73 13.38 -3.13
CA PHE A 194 -16.63 14.70 -3.77
C PHE A 194 -17.82 15.61 -3.48
N THR A 195 -18.94 15.07 -3.03
CA THR A 195 -20.14 15.87 -2.72
C THR A 195 -20.18 16.33 -1.26
N LYS A 196 -19.32 15.79 -0.40
CA LYS A 196 -19.27 16.13 1.03
C LYS A 196 -17.85 16.47 1.45
N ILE A 197 -17.56 17.75 1.68
CA ILE A 197 -16.32 18.18 2.36
C ILE A 197 -16.26 17.43 3.69
N MET A 198 -15.31 16.50 3.81
CA MET A 198 -15.13 15.75 5.04
C MET A 198 -14.22 16.51 5.99
N PRO A 199 -14.73 17.08 7.08
CA PRO A 199 -13.86 17.58 8.14
C PRO A 199 -13.20 16.39 8.83
N GLY A 200 -11.87 16.38 8.89
CA GLY A 200 -11.12 15.39 9.65
C GLY A 200 -10.09 14.61 8.82
N GLN A 201 -9.33 13.77 9.51
CA GLN A 201 -8.21 13.02 8.96
C GLN A 201 -8.72 11.90 8.04
N GLY A 202 -8.60 12.08 6.72
CA GLY A 202 -8.92 11.08 5.72
C GLY A 202 -7.68 10.37 5.20
N ILE A 203 -7.82 9.09 4.89
CA ILE A 203 -6.82 8.27 4.20
C ILE A 203 -7.46 7.80 2.89
N LEU A 204 -6.78 8.03 1.79
CA LEU A 204 -7.17 7.55 0.48
C LEU A 204 -6.45 6.23 0.20
N ASN A 205 -7.22 5.20 -0.14
CA ASN A 205 -6.72 3.87 -0.42
C ASN A 205 -7.06 3.51 -1.86
N CYS A 206 -6.12 2.93 -2.57
CA CYS A 206 -6.29 2.54 -3.97
C CYS A 206 -5.77 1.13 -4.22
N ILE A 207 -6.54 0.33 -4.96
CA ILE A 207 -6.10 -0.93 -5.56
C ILE A 207 -6.09 -0.72 -7.07
N ALA A 208 -4.94 -0.92 -7.70
CA ALA A 208 -4.77 -0.77 -9.13
C ALA A 208 -4.05 -1.97 -9.74
N LYS A 209 -4.56 -2.49 -10.86
CA LYS A 209 -3.97 -3.61 -11.60
C LYS A 209 -3.29 -3.10 -12.86
N LYS A 210 -2.03 -3.50 -13.08
CA LYS A 210 -1.32 -3.18 -14.31
C LYS A 210 -1.83 -4.05 -15.45
N VAL A 211 -2.49 -3.45 -16.42
CA VAL A 211 -3.11 -4.16 -17.56
C VAL A 211 -2.32 -4.00 -18.85
N GLU A 212 -1.37 -3.07 -18.89
CA GLU A 212 -0.58 -2.78 -20.09
C GLU A 212 0.87 -2.44 -19.73
N ASP A 213 1.82 -2.90 -20.55
CA ASP A 213 3.23 -2.51 -20.44
C ASP A 213 3.48 -1.19 -21.16
N LYS A 214 3.34 -0.10 -20.41
CA LYS A 214 3.64 1.25 -20.90
C LYS A 214 4.94 1.79 -20.31
N LYS A 215 5.71 2.54 -21.14
CA LYS A 215 6.73 3.43 -20.59
C LYS A 215 6.04 4.50 -19.77
N PHE A 216 6.51 4.72 -18.55
CA PHE A 216 5.94 5.72 -17.66
C PHE A 216 5.86 7.10 -18.31
N THR A 217 4.71 7.71 -18.23
CA THR A 217 4.42 9.05 -18.72
C THR A 217 3.87 9.91 -17.60
N TRP A 218 4.38 11.12 -17.45
CA TRP A 218 3.86 12.06 -16.48
C TRP A 218 2.42 12.42 -16.81
N PRO A 219 1.48 12.21 -15.90
CA PRO A 219 0.07 12.48 -16.19
C PRO A 219 -0.18 13.97 -16.36
N ILE A 220 -1.05 14.30 -17.31
CA ILE A 220 -1.67 15.63 -17.40
C ILE A 220 -3.04 15.50 -16.77
N GLN A 221 -3.38 16.42 -15.85
CA GLN A 221 -4.66 16.37 -15.16
C GLN A 221 -5.80 16.31 -16.19
N ARG A 222 -6.71 15.34 -16.02
CA ARG A 222 -7.76 15.01 -17.03
C ARG A 222 -8.57 16.21 -17.50
N LYS A 223 -8.83 17.19 -16.63
CA LYS A 223 -9.54 18.42 -17.02
C LYS A 223 -8.83 19.29 -18.06
N TYR A 224 -7.51 19.06 -18.28
CA TYR A 224 -6.71 19.78 -19.29
C TYR A 224 -6.33 18.88 -20.47
N SER A 225 -6.56 17.57 -20.40
CA SER A 225 -6.36 16.65 -21.52
C SER A 225 -7.59 16.73 -22.44
N LYS A 226 -7.36 17.09 -23.71
CA LYS A 226 -8.40 17.14 -24.76
C LYS A 226 -8.66 15.75 -25.33
#